data_c8bf0aaf6f6277ad166fcf1116ba88e2
#
_entry.id   c8bf0aaf6f6277ad166fcf1116ba88e2
#
_cell.length_a   1.000
_cell.length_b   1.000
_cell.length_c   1.000
_cell.angle_alpha   90.00
_cell.angle_beta   90.00
_cell.angle_gamma   90.00
#
_symmetry.space_group_name_H-M   'P 1'
#
loop_
_entity.id
_entity.type
_entity.pdbx_description
1 polymer ?
#
loop_
_entity_poly.entity_id
_entity_poly.type
_entity_poly.pdbx_seq_one_letter_code
_entity_poly.pdbx_strand_id
1 'polypeptide(L)'
;MLFSFNISVSPEWVRRAAIWGLVVLGGFFCYQFLLSYLAAFVSGLRELNPRVLLSGFSNVRTMGQFQAMLLPLMAALGLYLRETGRFRLSWLVMLLLAIQWCISFGGLWLGFAVAHLALCWIGPVGRRFLIVQLSAVFVGLALYFLLMVALPTWLGIDMTLMSGMRSGLSLRDVLWRDAWGMFVAHPLLGVGPMHFSAVPNSVGAHPHQMLLQWFAEWGGVAGLLVVGLMILGLLRGARYLREQGDPMDAGLWLALVSVLVLAQVDGVFVMPFTQTVLALLVGIAMARWSKPVAPSPAQRWLCRGLAVVVIVVLGRVLLLEVPGLTAAEERYLEIHGGGEAPRFWIQGWIPM
;
A
#
# COMPACT_ATOMS: atom_id res chain seq x y z
N MET A 1 -4.21 10.81 10.99
CA MET A 1 -3.43 11.90 11.63
C MET A 1 -2.95 11.57 13.04
N LEU A 2 -3.84 11.24 13.99
CA LEU A 2 -3.43 10.92 15.37
C LEU A 2 -2.47 9.75 15.49
N PHE A 3 -2.69 8.67 14.74
CA PHE A 3 -1.78 7.53 14.68
C PHE A 3 -0.39 7.93 14.17
N SER A 4 -0.32 8.68 13.07
CA SER A 4 0.95 9.19 12.53
C SER A 4 1.67 10.11 13.52
N PHE A 5 0.94 10.94 14.25
CA PHE A 5 1.49 11.77 15.31
C PHE A 5 2.06 10.93 16.46
N ASN A 6 1.34 9.92 16.94
CA ASN A 6 1.85 9.00 17.96
C ASN A 6 3.13 8.30 17.55
N ILE A 7 3.21 7.83 16.31
CA ILE A 7 4.43 7.24 15.76
C ILE A 7 5.56 8.27 15.68
N SER A 8 5.26 9.52 15.30
CA SER A 8 6.30 10.57 15.19
C SER A 8 6.96 10.90 16.52
N VAL A 9 6.22 10.84 17.62
CA VAL A 9 6.73 11.12 18.97
C VAL A 9 7.19 9.87 19.73
N SER A 10 7.05 8.68 19.14
CA SER A 10 7.47 7.42 19.76
C SER A 10 9.02 7.31 19.78
N PRO A 11 9.57 6.50 20.70
CA PRO A 11 11.00 6.21 20.73
C PRO A 11 11.51 5.62 19.40
N GLU A 12 12.76 5.90 19.07
CA GLU A 12 13.37 5.44 17.81
C GLU A 12 13.31 3.91 17.63
N TRP A 13 13.48 3.16 18.71
CA TRP A 13 13.40 1.70 18.66
C TRP A 13 12.02 1.21 18.20
N VAL A 14 10.93 1.89 18.55
CA VAL A 14 9.57 1.57 18.09
C VAL A 14 9.46 1.75 16.58
N ARG A 15 9.99 2.85 16.05
CA ARG A 15 9.98 3.13 14.62
C ARG A 15 10.84 2.14 13.84
N ARG A 16 12.00 1.77 14.38
CA ARG A 16 12.85 0.72 13.81
C ARG A 16 12.15 -0.64 13.84
N ALA A 17 11.54 -1.01 14.96
CA ALA A 17 10.77 -2.25 15.08
C ALA A 17 9.61 -2.30 14.07
N ALA A 18 8.92 -1.18 13.81
CA ALA A 18 7.86 -1.10 12.82
C ALA A 18 8.37 -1.37 11.39
N ILE A 19 9.51 -0.80 11.01
CA ILE A 19 10.14 -1.07 9.70
C ILE A 19 10.54 -2.54 9.58
N TRP A 20 11.18 -3.09 10.61
CA TRP A 20 11.50 -4.52 10.63
C TRP A 20 10.26 -5.40 10.57
N GLY A 21 9.19 -5.03 11.28
CA GLY A 21 7.91 -5.73 11.22
C GLY A 21 7.33 -5.77 9.81
N LEU A 22 7.39 -4.67 9.06
CA LEU A 22 6.95 -4.63 7.65
C LEU A 22 7.82 -5.54 6.77
N VAL A 23 9.14 -5.56 6.98
CA VAL A 23 10.04 -6.41 6.20
C VAL A 23 9.83 -7.89 6.52
N VAL A 24 9.62 -8.23 7.80
CA VAL A 24 9.28 -9.60 8.22
C VAL A 24 7.95 -10.04 7.62
N LEU A 25 6.94 -9.16 7.62
CA LEU A 25 5.66 -9.42 6.97
C LEU A 25 5.83 -9.64 5.47
N GLY A 26 6.67 -8.83 4.81
CA GLY A 26 7.02 -9.06 3.40
C GLY A 26 7.72 -10.41 3.17
N GLY A 27 8.61 -10.82 4.06
CA GLY A 27 9.24 -12.13 4.05
C GLY A 27 8.23 -13.27 4.23
N PHE A 28 7.22 -13.07 5.07
CA PHE A 28 6.12 -14.01 5.24
C PHE A 28 5.30 -14.19 3.96
N PHE A 29 5.00 -13.11 3.24
CA PHE A 29 4.33 -13.23 1.93
C PHE A 29 5.21 -13.92 0.87
N CYS A 30 6.53 -13.73 0.89
CA CYS A 30 7.44 -14.52 0.05
C CYS A 30 7.36 -16.02 0.39
N TYR A 31 7.38 -16.34 1.68
CA TYR A 31 7.25 -17.72 2.16
C TYR A 31 5.89 -18.33 1.74
N GLN A 32 4.78 -17.64 1.95
CA GLN A 32 3.46 -18.10 1.53
C GLN A 32 3.40 -18.36 0.02
N PHE A 33 3.93 -17.43 -0.78
CA PHE A 33 3.99 -17.60 -2.22
C PHE A 33 4.77 -18.88 -2.60
N LEU A 34 5.98 -19.05 -2.07
CA LEU A 34 6.80 -20.22 -2.38
C LEU A 34 6.14 -21.53 -1.92
N LEU A 35 5.54 -21.53 -0.74
CA LEU A 35 4.83 -22.69 -0.21
C LEU A 35 3.61 -23.05 -1.08
N SER A 36 2.78 -22.06 -1.43
CA SER A 36 1.61 -22.25 -2.31
C SER A 36 2.03 -22.71 -3.70
N TYR A 37 3.12 -22.16 -4.23
CA TYR A 37 3.67 -22.55 -5.51
C TYR A 37 4.14 -24.02 -5.50
N LEU A 38 4.92 -24.42 -4.50
CA LEU A 38 5.36 -25.82 -4.34
C LEU A 38 4.18 -26.77 -4.14
N ALA A 39 3.22 -26.39 -3.28
CA ALA A 39 2.02 -27.18 -3.04
C ALA A 39 1.22 -27.43 -4.33
N ALA A 40 1.11 -26.42 -5.19
CA ALA A 40 0.44 -26.53 -6.48
C ALA A 40 1.07 -27.59 -7.38
N PHE A 41 2.40 -27.68 -7.43
CA PHE A 41 3.11 -28.71 -8.20
C PHE A 41 2.95 -30.11 -7.59
N VAL A 42 3.04 -30.22 -6.27
CA VAL A 42 2.91 -31.51 -5.56
C VAL A 42 1.49 -32.07 -5.67
N SER A 43 0.48 -31.19 -5.70
CA SER A 43 -0.93 -31.61 -5.85
C SER A 43 -1.33 -32.03 -7.28
N GLY A 44 -0.39 -31.94 -8.23
CA GLY A 44 -0.63 -32.36 -9.61
C GLY A 44 -1.60 -31.45 -10.37
N LEU A 45 -1.72 -30.18 -9.98
CA LEU A 45 -2.54 -29.20 -10.71
C LEU A 45 -2.01 -29.04 -12.13
N ARG A 46 -2.92 -29.11 -13.10
CA ARG A 46 -2.60 -28.89 -14.52
C ARG A 46 -2.73 -27.42 -14.94
N GLU A 47 -3.49 -26.65 -14.17
CA GLU A 47 -3.66 -25.21 -14.38
C GLU A 47 -3.29 -24.47 -13.11
N LEU A 48 -2.45 -23.45 -13.24
CA LEU A 48 -2.01 -22.63 -12.12
C LEU A 48 -2.41 -21.17 -12.35
N ASN A 49 -3.24 -20.63 -11.46
CA ASN A 49 -3.58 -19.23 -11.46
C ASN A 49 -2.69 -18.48 -10.46
N PRO A 50 -1.86 -17.51 -10.90
CA PRO A 50 -1.00 -16.75 -9.99
C PRO A 50 -1.74 -16.04 -8.85
N ARG A 51 -3.03 -15.73 -9.03
CA ARG A 51 -3.84 -15.11 -7.96
C ARG A 51 -4.06 -16.03 -6.77
N VAL A 52 -4.15 -17.33 -7.00
CA VAL A 52 -4.31 -18.32 -5.93
C VAL A 52 -3.03 -18.47 -5.09
N LEU A 53 -1.87 -18.12 -5.68
CA LEU A 53 -0.58 -18.17 -5.00
C LEU A 53 -0.37 -17.00 -4.01
N LEU A 54 -1.20 -15.96 -4.10
CA LEU A 54 -1.13 -14.76 -3.26
C LEU A 54 -2.18 -14.82 -2.16
N SER A 55 -2.05 -15.78 -1.26
CA SER A 55 -2.92 -15.89 -0.08
C SER A 55 -2.74 -14.68 0.84
N GLY A 56 -3.81 -14.26 1.50
CA GLY A 56 -3.82 -13.14 2.44
C GLY A 56 -4.20 -11.79 1.84
N PHE A 57 -4.38 -11.72 0.52
CA PHE A 57 -4.94 -10.55 -0.16
C PHE A 57 -6.11 -10.96 -1.02
N SER A 58 -7.22 -10.24 -0.91
CA SER A 58 -8.42 -10.47 -1.75
C SER A 58 -8.13 -10.26 -3.24
N ASN A 59 -7.12 -9.44 -3.55
CA ASN A 59 -6.79 -9.04 -4.91
C ASN A 59 -5.29 -8.73 -5.05
N VAL A 60 -4.70 -9.07 -6.18
CA VAL A 60 -3.31 -8.73 -6.55
C VAL A 60 -3.02 -7.23 -6.50
N ARG A 61 -4.05 -6.38 -6.72
CA ARG A 61 -3.90 -4.92 -6.61
C ARG A 61 -3.66 -4.48 -5.18
N THR A 62 -4.38 -5.06 -4.21
CA THR A 62 -4.20 -4.74 -2.78
C THR A 62 -2.80 -5.13 -2.31
N MET A 63 -2.27 -6.27 -2.78
CA MET A 63 -0.86 -6.61 -2.57
C MET A 63 0.07 -5.58 -3.21
N GLY A 64 -0.19 -5.15 -4.45
CA GLY A 64 0.58 -4.12 -5.14
C GLY A 64 0.62 -2.78 -4.38
N GLN A 65 -0.47 -2.40 -3.74
CA GLN A 65 -0.52 -1.21 -2.88
C GLN A 65 0.42 -1.33 -1.67
N PHE A 66 0.45 -2.51 -1.04
CA PHE A 66 1.39 -2.80 0.04
C PHE A 66 2.84 -2.82 -0.47
N GLN A 67 3.08 -3.49 -1.59
CA GLN A 67 4.40 -3.55 -2.22
C GLN A 67 4.94 -2.17 -2.59
N ALA A 68 4.11 -1.22 -3.01
CA ALA A 68 4.52 0.15 -3.30
C ALA A 68 5.20 0.84 -2.10
N MET A 69 4.84 0.45 -0.88
CA MET A 69 5.45 0.94 0.35
C MET A 69 6.60 0.04 0.83
N LEU A 70 6.43 -1.27 0.71
CA LEU A 70 7.37 -2.26 1.23
C LEU A 70 8.69 -2.31 0.46
N LEU A 71 8.62 -2.38 -0.87
CA LEU A 71 9.82 -2.60 -1.71
C LEU A 71 10.90 -1.52 -1.53
N PRO A 72 10.55 -0.21 -1.48
CA PRO A 72 11.55 0.82 -1.16
C PRO A 72 12.18 0.67 0.22
N LEU A 73 11.39 0.26 1.22
CA LEU A 73 11.90 0.05 2.58
C LEU A 73 12.83 -1.16 2.67
N MET A 74 12.52 -2.24 1.94
CA MET A 74 13.41 -3.40 1.86
C MET A 74 14.74 -3.04 1.19
N ALA A 75 14.72 -2.29 0.10
CA ALA A 75 15.93 -1.82 -0.55
C ALA A 75 16.76 -0.91 0.38
N ALA A 76 16.10 0.00 1.08
CA ALA A 76 16.75 0.88 2.07
C ALA A 76 17.40 0.08 3.19
N LEU A 77 16.68 -0.89 3.75
CA LEU A 77 17.20 -1.74 4.80
C LEU A 77 18.36 -2.60 4.31
N GLY A 78 18.28 -3.15 3.10
CA GLY A 78 19.36 -3.90 2.48
C GLY A 78 20.65 -3.06 2.34
N LEU A 79 20.52 -1.81 1.88
CA LEU A 79 21.65 -0.86 1.81
C LEU A 79 22.21 -0.52 3.20
N TYR A 80 21.34 -0.18 4.14
CA TYR A 80 21.73 0.13 5.52
C TYR A 80 22.49 -1.04 6.17
N LEU A 81 22.00 -2.26 6.02
CA LEU A 81 22.65 -3.46 6.55
C LEU A 81 24.02 -3.69 5.92
N ARG A 82 24.15 -3.40 4.62
CA ARG A 82 25.44 -3.48 3.91
C ARG A 82 26.44 -2.46 4.42
N GLU A 83 26.00 -1.21 4.59
CA GLU A 83 26.85 -0.11 5.11
C GLU A 83 27.27 -0.34 6.56
N THR A 84 26.46 -1.04 7.36
CA THR A 84 26.76 -1.42 8.76
C THR A 84 27.51 -2.77 8.89
N GLY A 85 28.00 -3.33 7.79
CA GLY A 85 28.79 -4.58 7.79
C GLY A 85 27.99 -5.86 8.00
N ARG A 86 26.65 -5.80 8.01
CA ARG A 86 25.77 -6.97 8.21
C ARG A 86 25.45 -7.65 6.87
N PHE A 87 26.46 -8.05 6.14
CA PHE A 87 26.34 -8.54 4.76
C PHE A 87 25.37 -9.71 4.58
N ARG A 88 25.40 -10.72 5.46
CA ARG A 88 24.50 -11.89 5.34
C ARG A 88 23.03 -11.48 5.40
N LEU A 89 22.71 -10.58 6.33
CA LEU A 89 21.34 -10.10 6.49
C LEU A 89 20.93 -9.18 5.33
N SER A 90 21.85 -8.37 4.82
CA SER A 90 21.64 -7.59 3.60
C SER A 90 21.29 -8.48 2.41
N TRP A 91 22.06 -9.55 2.18
CA TRP A 91 21.77 -10.50 1.10
C TRP A 91 20.40 -11.18 1.25
N LEU A 92 20.02 -11.56 2.47
CA LEU A 92 18.69 -12.12 2.74
C LEU A 92 17.58 -11.12 2.36
N VAL A 93 17.70 -9.87 2.81
CA VAL A 93 16.70 -8.83 2.49
C VAL A 93 16.65 -8.55 1.00
N MET A 94 17.79 -8.55 0.30
CA MET A 94 17.85 -8.36 -1.14
C MET A 94 17.24 -9.53 -1.93
N LEU A 95 17.42 -10.77 -1.45
CA LEU A 95 16.76 -11.95 -2.02
C LEU A 95 15.23 -11.85 -1.87
N LEU A 96 14.75 -11.51 -0.67
CA LEU A 96 13.32 -11.30 -0.42
C LEU A 96 12.76 -10.18 -1.30
N LEU A 97 13.52 -9.10 -1.49
CA LEU A 97 13.15 -8.01 -2.40
C LEU A 97 12.99 -8.50 -3.85
N ALA A 98 13.91 -9.32 -4.33
CA ALA A 98 13.81 -9.90 -5.68
C ALA A 98 12.60 -10.83 -5.82
N ILE A 99 12.28 -11.64 -4.81
CA ILE A 99 11.08 -12.48 -4.80
C ILE A 99 9.82 -11.61 -4.78
N GLN A 100 9.79 -10.53 -4.01
CA GLN A 100 8.69 -9.58 -4.03
C GLN A 100 8.48 -8.96 -5.43
N TRP A 101 9.55 -8.65 -6.15
CA TRP A 101 9.47 -8.20 -7.54
C TRP A 101 8.95 -9.29 -8.48
N CYS A 102 9.33 -10.55 -8.27
CA CYS A 102 8.80 -11.69 -9.03
C CYS A 102 7.28 -11.79 -8.93
N ILE A 103 6.71 -11.52 -7.75
CA ILE A 103 5.27 -11.59 -7.49
C ILE A 103 4.55 -10.23 -7.62
N SER A 104 5.21 -9.23 -8.18
CA SER A 104 4.61 -7.89 -8.37
C SER A 104 3.76 -7.82 -9.65
N PHE A 105 2.65 -7.07 -9.59
CA PHE A 105 1.71 -6.95 -10.70
C PHE A 105 1.31 -5.50 -11.01
N GLY A 106 1.08 -5.24 -12.28
CA GLY A 106 0.27 -4.16 -12.85
C GLY A 106 0.63 -2.73 -12.42
N GLY A 107 -0.31 -2.05 -11.75
CA GLY A 107 -0.24 -0.61 -11.46
C GLY A 107 0.93 -0.16 -10.57
N LEU A 108 1.56 -1.08 -9.84
CA LEU A 108 2.77 -0.82 -9.05
C LEU A 108 3.90 -0.19 -9.89
N TRP A 109 4.07 -0.65 -11.13
CA TRP A 109 5.15 -0.20 -12.01
C TRP A 109 5.10 1.29 -12.34
N LEU A 110 3.89 1.86 -12.50
CA LEU A 110 3.72 3.30 -12.75
C LEU A 110 4.20 4.11 -11.54
N GLY A 111 3.74 3.75 -10.33
CA GLY A 111 4.15 4.41 -9.10
C GLY A 111 5.67 4.38 -8.91
N PHE A 112 6.26 3.22 -9.17
CA PHE A 112 7.72 3.05 -9.08
C PHE A 112 8.49 3.85 -10.12
N ALA A 113 8.09 3.82 -11.39
CA ALA A 113 8.77 4.56 -12.46
C ALA A 113 8.83 6.06 -12.14
N VAL A 114 7.69 6.66 -11.82
CA VAL A 114 7.60 8.09 -11.49
C VAL A 114 8.42 8.44 -10.26
N ALA A 115 8.31 7.63 -9.19
CA ALA A 115 9.02 7.89 -7.95
C ALA A 115 10.55 7.75 -8.10
N HIS A 116 11.03 6.76 -8.88
CA HIS A 116 12.46 6.59 -9.14
C HIS A 116 13.03 7.71 -10.01
N LEU A 117 12.30 8.16 -11.03
CA LEU A 117 12.69 9.33 -11.82
C LEU A 117 12.82 10.57 -10.92
N ALA A 118 11.85 10.79 -10.04
CA ALA A 118 11.91 11.89 -9.08
C ALA A 118 13.08 11.76 -8.11
N LEU A 119 13.40 10.54 -7.64
CA LEU A 119 14.51 10.28 -6.72
C LEU A 119 15.88 10.54 -7.38
N CYS A 120 16.05 10.26 -8.67
CA CYS A 120 17.29 10.56 -9.40
C CYS A 120 17.66 12.06 -9.37
N TRP A 121 16.67 12.95 -9.27
CA TRP A 121 16.88 14.39 -9.16
C TRP A 121 17.33 14.82 -7.76
N ILE A 122 17.18 13.97 -6.75
CA ILE A 122 17.51 14.30 -5.37
C ILE A 122 19.01 14.18 -5.09
N GLY A 123 19.76 13.41 -5.87
CA GLY A 123 21.23 13.36 -5.75
C GLY A 123 21.83 11.95 -5.75
N PRO A 124 23.09 11.78 -5.27
CA PRO A 124 23.82 10.50 -5.37
C PRO A 124 23.13 9.33 -4.67
N VAL A 125 22.45 9.59 -3.55
CA VAL A 125 21.69 8.56 -2.81
C VAL A 125 20.58 7.98 -3.68
N GLY A 126 19.86 8.83 -4.43
CA GLY A 126 18.84 8.39 -5.36
C GLY A 126 19.39 7.48 -6.46
N ARG A 127 20.56 7.78 -7.00
CA ARG A 127 21.20 6.95 -8.03
C ARG A 127 21.60 5.57 -7.49
N ARG A 128 22.19 5.50 -6.28
CA ARG A 128 22.53 4.23 -5.63
C ARG A 128 21.28 3.39 -5.39
N PHE A 129 20.22 4.05 -4.92
CA PHE A 129 18.93 3.41 -4.68
C PHE A 129 18.33 2.84 -5.96
N LEU A 130 18.37 3.60 -7.05
CA LEU A 130 17.93 3.16 -8.37
C LEU A 130 18.66 1.91 -8.84
N ILE A 131 19.99 1.86 -8.71
CA ILE A 131 20.80 0.69 -9.09
C ILE A 131 20.34 -0.56 -8.31
N VAL A 132 20.15 -0.43 -7.00
CA VAL A 132 19.69 -1.55 -6.16
C VAL A 132 18.30 -2.02 -6.58
N GLN A 133 17.37 -1.11 -6.80
CA GLN A 133 16.01 -1.46 -7.23
C GLN A 133 16.01 -2.10 -8.62
N LEU A 134 16.71 -1.53 -9.59
CA LEU A 134 16.79 -2.09 -10.94
C LEU A 134 17.45 -3.47 -10.94
N SER A 135 18.48 -3.70 -10.13
CA SER A 135 19.08 -5.02 -9.97
C SER A 135 18.06 -6.03 -9.39
N ALA A 136 17.31 -5.64 -8.36
CA ALA A 136 16.29 -6.47 -7.77
C ALA A 136 15.11 -6.74 -8.74
N VAL A 137 14.71 -5.74 -9.52
CA VAL A 137 13.73 -5.89 -10.61
C VAL A 137 14.20 -6.89 -11.63
N PHE A 138 15.45 -6.76 -12.11
CA PHE A 138 16.02 -7.67 -13.11
C PHE A 138 16.04 -9.12 -12.60
N VAL A 139 16.51 -9.34 -11.36
CA VAL A 139 16.49 -10.67 -10.74
C VAL A 139 15.05 -11.16 -10.54
N GLY A 140 14.14 -10.29 -10.10
CA GLY A 140 12.72 -10.63 -9.94
C GLY A 140 12.04 -11.02 -11.24
N LEU A 141 12.34 -10.33 -12.35
CA LEU A 141 11.86 -10.68 -13.69
C LEU A 141 12.45 -12.02 -14.19
N ALA A 142 13.72 -12.28 -13.92
CA ALA A 142 14.33 -13.56 -14.23
C ALA A 142 13.67 -14.71 -13.43
N LEU A 143 13.39 -14.49 -12.14
CA LEU A 143 12.64 -15.43 -11.31
C LEU A 143 11.21 -15.60 -11.81
N TYR A 144 10.53 -14.52 -12.20
CA TYR A 144 9.20 -14.61 -12.79
C TYR A 144 9.19 -15.47 -14.04
N PHE A 145 10.13 -15.21 -14.97
CA PHE A 145 10.24 -16.02 -16.18
C PHE A 145 10.52 -17.49 -15.86
N LEU A 146 11.44 -17.76 -14.94
CA LEU A 146 11.77 -19.13 -14.53
C LEU A 146 10.58 -19.83 -13.90
N LEU A 147 9.95 -19.21 -12.89
CA LEU A 147 8.91 -19.85 -12.07
C LEU A 147 7.53 -19.84 -12.72
N MET A 148 7.19 -18.79 -13.48
CA MET A 148 5.85 -18.63 -14.04
C MET A 148 5.75 -18.99 -15.52
N VAL A 149 6.87 -19.12 -16.21
CA VAL A 149 6.87 -19.45 -17.65
C VAL A 149 7.65 -20.74 -17.91
N ALA A 150 8.97 -20.74 -17.69
CA ALA A 150 9.83 -21.82 -18.14
C ALA A 150 9.54 -23.15 -17.43
N LEU A 151 9.49 -23.16 -16.10
CA LEU A 151 9.27 -24.36 -15.30
C LEU A 151 7.87 -24.97 -15.51
N PRO A 152 6.76 -24.22 -15.48
CA PRO A 152 5.43 -24.74 -15.80
C PRO A 152 5.36 -25.30 -17.22
N THR A 153 5.87 -24.59 -18.21
CA THR A 153 5.89 -25.06 -19.60
C THR A 153 6.65 -26.37 -19.74
N TRP A 154 7.79 -26.48 -19.07
CA TRP A 154 8.60 -27.71 -19.09
C TRP A 154 7.88 -28.90 -18.43
N LEU A 155 7.06 -28.63 -17.40
CA LEU A 155 6.26 -29.64 -16.69
C LEU A 155 4.89 -29.90 -17.32
N GLY A 156 4.53 -29.22 -18.41
CA GLY A 156 3.24 -29.35 -19.07
C GLY A 156 2.07 -28.80 -18.24
N ILE A 157 2.34 -27.78 -17.42
CA ILE A 157 1.33 -27.09 -16.60
C ILE A 157 0.95 -25.80 -17.30
N ASP A 158 -0.35 -25.62 -17.54
CA ASP A 158 -0.88 -24.38 -18.10
C ASP A 158 -0.96 -23.29 -17.03
N MET A 159 -0.21 -22.23 -17.25
CA MET A 159 -0.29 -21.02 -16.42
C MET A 159 -1.36 -20.10 -17.00
N THR A 160 -2.41 -19.86 -16.26
CA THR A 160 -3.34 -18.78 -16.55
C THR A 160 -2.67 -17.44 -16.24
N LEU A 161 -1.68 -17.08 -17.05
CA LEU A 161 -1.04 -15.78 -16.98
C LEU A 161 -2.16 -14.76 -17.19
N MET A 162 -2.16 -13.72 -16.37
CA MET A 162 -3.15 -12.65 -16.50
C MET A 162 -3.03 -12.05 -17.92
N SER A 163 -3.78 -12.65 -18.84
CA SER A 163 -3.78 -12.26 -20.23
C SER A 163 -4.35 -10.86 -20.36
N GLY A 164 -3.48 -9.93 -20.74
CA GLY A 164 -3.87 -8.63 -21.23
C GLY A 164 -3.90 -7.53 -20.20
N MET A 165 -3.05 -6.51 -20.41
CA MET A 165 -3.38 -5.16 -19.97
C MET A 165 -4.76 -4.84 -20.55
N ARG A 166 -5.75 -4.65 -19.68
CA ARG A 166 -7.07 -4.19 -20.13
C ARG A 166 -6.87 -2.87 -20.86
N SER A 167 -7.20 -2.83 -22.13
CA SER A 167 -7.03 -1.67 -23.02
C SER A 167 -8.05 -0.55 -22.78
N GLY A 168 -8.76 -0.52 -21.66
CA GLY A 168 -9.75 0.49 -21.33
C GLY A 168 -9.64 0.98 -19.89
N LEU A 169 -10.27 2.10 -19.59
CA LEU A 169 -10.34 2.70 -18.26
C LEU A 169 -11.17 1.87 -17.26
N SER A 170 -11.69 0.71 -17.68
CA SER A 170 -12.50 -0.19 -16.82
C SER A 170 -13.65 0.55 -16.13
N LEU A 171 -14.39 1.39 -16.88
CA LEU A 171 -15.49 2.25 -16.42
C LEU A 171 -15.09 3.30 -15.36
N ARG A 172 -13.80 3.57 -15.21
CA ARG A 172 -13.34 4.65 -14.32
C ARG A 172 -13.76 6.02 -14.78
N ASP A 173 -13.92 6.22 -16.08
CA ASP A 173 -14.45 7.45 -16.67
C ASP A 173 -15.86 7.79 -16.15
N VAL A 174 -16.72 6.78 -15.93
CA VAL A 174 -18.02 6.97 -15.28
C VAL A 174 -17.83 7.42 -13.83
N LEU A 175 -17.04 6.68 -13.05
CA LEU A 175 -16.78 7.01 -11.64
C LEU A 175 -16.13 8.39 -11.46
N TRP A 176 -15.24 8.78 -12.39
CA TRP A 176 -14.60 10.09 -12.35
C TRP A 176 -15.58 11.23 -12.67
N ARG A 177 -16.51 10.98 -13.60
CA ARG A 177 -17.58 11.93 -13.92
C ARG A 177 -18.50 12.12 -12.72
N ASP A 178 -18.89 11.03 -12.06
CA ASP A 178 -19.73 11.07 -10.87
C ASP A 178 -19.05 11.84 -9.74
N ALA A 179 -17.78 11.53 -9.45
CA ALA A 179 -16.99 12.25 -8.44
C ALA A 179 -16.86 13.75 -8.77
N TRP A 180 -16.63 14.08 -10.02
CA TRP A 180 -16.59 15.48 -10.45
C TRP A 180 -17.94 16.19 -10.32
N GLY A 181 -19.03 15.51 -10.67
CA GLY A 181 -20.40 16.02 -10.49
C GLY A 181 -20.71 16.32 -9.02
N MET A 182 -20.33 15.41 -8.10
CA MET A 182 -20.45 15.63 -6.64
C MET A 182 -19.65 16.85 -6.18
N PHE A 183 -18.42 17.01 -6.65
CA PHE A 183 -17.58 18.17 -6.31
C PHE A 183 -18.20 19.47 -6.81
N VAL A 184 -18.69 19.52 -8.05
CA VAL A 184 -19.32 20.72 -8.62
C VAL A 184 -20.60 21.09 -7.87
N ALA A 185 -21.38 20.10 -7.44
CA ALA A 185 -22.59 20.32 -6.66
C ALA A 185 -22.30 20.83 -5.24
N HIS A 186 -21.19 20.41 -4.62
CA HIS A 186 -20.82 20.77 -3.25
C HIS A 186 -19.34 21.20 -3.13
N PRO A 187 -18.92 22.32 -3.78
CA PRO A 187 -17.50 22.62 -3.99
C PRO A 187 -16.73 22.99 -2.73
N LEU A 188 -17.37 23.49 -1.68
CA LEU A 188 -16.68 23.93 -0.46
C LEU A 188 -16.45 22.81 0.53
N LEU A 189 -17.49 22.05 0.88
CA LEU A 189 -17.47 21.04 1.95
C LEU A 189 -17.58 19.59 1.43
N GLY A 190 -17.86 19.42 0.14
CA GLY A 190 -18.11 18.11 -0.46
C GLY A 190 -19.45 17.51 -0.04
N VAL A 191 -19.70 16.28 -0.46
CA VAL A 191 -20.93 15.53 -0.10
C VAL A 191 -20.83 14.84 1.27
N GLY A 192 -19.67 14.87 1.89
CA GLY A 192 -19.36 14.21 3.16
C GLY A 192 -18.40 13.03 3.00
N PRO A 193 -17.57 12.75 4.03
CA PRO A 193 -16.64 11.64 4.02
C PRO A 193 -17.35 10.32 3.74
N MET A 194 -16.79 9.50 2.80
CA MET A 194 -17.29 8.19 2.42
C MET A 194 -18.64 8.19 1.66
N HIS A 195 -19.22 9.35 1.39
CA HIS A 195 -20.54 9.46 0.72
C HIS A 195 -20.49 9.15 -0.78
N PHE A 196 -19.32 9.10 -1.41
CA PHE A 196 -19.24 8.56 -2.77
C PHE A 196 -19.84 7.17 -2.88
N SER A 197 -19.62 6.32 -1.88
CA SER A 197 -20.18 4.96 -1.83
C SER A 197 -21.67 4.90 -1.44
N ALA A 198 -22.29 6.01 -1.05
CA ALA A 198 -23.73 6.08 -0.77
C ALA A 198 -24.56 6.34 -2.03
N VAL A 199 -23.95 6.89 -3.07
CA VAL A 199 -24.67 7.15 -4.33
C VAL A 199 -24.72 5.87 -5.15
N PRO A 200 -25.92 5.35 -5.46
CA PRO A 200 -26.05 4.13 -6.24
C PRO A 200 -25.43 4.29 -7.63
N ASN A 201 -24.49 3.44 -7.96
CA ASN A 201 -23.98 3.26 -9.30
C ASN A 201 -23.64 1.78 -9.51
N SER A 202 -23.59 1.32 -10.75
CA SER A 202 -23.34 -0.08 -11.09
C SER A 202 -21.86 -0.43 -11.22
N VAL A 203 -20.95 0.51 -10.94
CA VAL A 203 -19.54 0.38 -11.32
C VAL A 203 -18.64 0.12 -10.13
N GLY A 204 -18.76 0.90 -9.05
CA GLY A 204 -17.88 0.73 -7.90
C GLY A 204 -18.09 1.74 -6.78
N ALA A 205 -17.68 1.35 -5.58
CA ALA A 205 -17.86 2.13 -4.34
C ALA A 205 -16.87 3.29 -4.16
N HIS A 206 -15.93 3.47 -5.09
CA HIS A 206 -14.96 4.57 -5.06
C HIS A 206 -14.37 4.83 -6.46
N PRO A 207 -13.90 6.06 -6.74
CA PRO A 207 -13.48 6.45 -8.09
C PRO A 207 -12.11 5.91 -8.52
N HIS A 208 -11.39 5.16 -7.70
CA HIS A 208 -10.01 4.73 -7.95
C HIS A 208 -9.05 5.88 -8.28
N GLN A 209 -9.36 7.07 -7.77
CA GLN A 209 -8.56 8.28 -7.95
C GLN A 209 -8.72 9.16 -6.70
N MET A 210 -7.64 9.27 -5.96
CA MET A 210 -7.59 9.87 -4.63
C MET A 210 -8.06 11.33 -4.62
N LEU A 211 -7.55 12.14 -5.56
CA LEU A 211 -7.85 13.58 -5.56
C LEU A 211 -9.33 13.82 -5.86
N LEU A 212 -9.87 13.17 -6.89
CA LEU A 212 -11.30 13.30 -7.22
C LEU A 212 -12.17 12.87 -6.05
N GLN A 213 -11.81 11.76 -5.38
CA GLN A 213 -12.55 11.30 -4.21
C GLN A 213 -12.53 12.33 -3.09
N TRP A 214 -11.36 12.87 -2.76
CA TRP A 214 -11.25 13.85 -1.68
C TRP A 214 -11.96 15.17 -1.99
N PHE A 215 -11.86 15.66 -3.22
CA PHE A 215 -12.59 16.85 -3.61
C PHE A 215 -14.11 16.61 -3.62
N ALA A 216 -14.58 15.45 -4.08
CA ALA A 216 -15.99 15.09 -4.04
C ALA A 216 -16.51 14.98 -2.60
N GLU A 217 -15.80 14.25 -1.74
CA GLU A 217 -16.26 13.92 -0.38
C GLU A 217 -16.00 15.05 0.65
N TRP A 218 -14.85 15.76 0.54
CA TRP A 218 -14.42 16.74 1.54
C TRP A 218 -14.46 18.18 1.04
N GLY A 219 -14.71 18.37 -0.25
CA GLY A 219 -14.74 19.67 -0.90
C GLY A 219 -13.36 20.29 -1.13
N GLY A 220 -13.37 21.45 -1.75
CA GLY A 220 -12.16 22.16 -2.18
C GLY A 220 -11.29 22.63 -1.01
N VAL A 221 -11.89 23.11 0.07
CA VAL A 221 -11.15 23.66 1.22
C VAL A 221 -10.28 22.59 1.88
N ALA A 222 -10.90 21.48 2.31
CA ALA A 222 -10.18 20.39 2.95
C ALA A 222 -9.27 19.65 1.96
N GLY A 223 -9.72 19.43 0.72
CA GLY A 223 -8.94 18.80 -0.33
C GLY A 223 -7.64 19.55 -0.62
N LEU A 224 -7.69 20.87 -0.84
CA LEU A 224 -6.51 21.70 -1.07
C LEU A 224 -5.58 21.74 0.12
N LEU A 225 -6.11 21.82 1.35
CA LEU A 225 -5.30 21.79 2.56
C LEU A 225 -4.50 20.47 2.67
N VAL A 226 -5.16 19.33 2.48
CA VAL A 226 -4.49 18.02 2.58
C VAL A 226 -3.45 17.85 1.48
N VAL A 227 -3.77 18.20 0.23
CA VAL A 227 -2.82 18.17 -0.89
C VAL A 227 -1.63 19.08 -0.62
N GLY A 228 -1.86 20.30 -0.15
CA GLY A 228 -0.80 21.24 0.23
C GLY A 228 0.12 20.69 1.32
N LEU A 229 -0.44 20.08 2.37
CA LEU A 229 0.35 19.44 3.44
C LEU A 229 1.16 18.24 2.92
N MET A 230 0.61 17.45 2.00
CA MET A 230 1.34 16.35 1.36
C MET A 230 2.52 16.86 0.54
N ILE A 231 2.30 17.85 -0.31
CA ILE A 231 3.36 18.47 -1.12
C ILE A 231 4.46 19.04 -0.21
N LEU A 232 4.08 19.79 0.83
CA LEU A 232 5.04 20.34 1.79
C LEU A 232 5.85 19.26 2.51
N GLY A 233 5.20 18.15 2.90
CA GLY A 233 5.85 16.99 3.51
C GLY A 233 6.87 16.35 2.59
N LEU A 234 6.50 16.10 1.32
CA LEU A 234 7.40 15.53 0.32
C LEU A 234 8.57 16.47 -0.02
N LEU A 235 8.33 17.77 -0.12
CA LEU A 235 9.39 18.76 -0.36
C LEU A 235 10.38 18.84 0.82
N ARG A 236 9.88 18.76 2.07
CA ARG A 236 10.74 18.66 3.26
C ARG A 236 11.59 17.40 3.23
N GLY A 237 10.97 16.25 2.92
CA GLY A 237 11.68 14.98 2.78
C GLY A 237 12.77 15.05 1.70
N ALA A 238 12.46 15.62 0.54
CA ALA A 238 13.42 15.80 -0.54
C ALA A 238 14.61 16.71 -0.14
N ARG A 239 14.36 17.81 0.59
CA ARG A 239 15.43 18.67 1.14
C ARG A 239 16.28 17.90 2.13
N TYR A 240 15.64 17.20 3.07
CA TYR A 240 16.33 16.41 4.09
C TYR A 240 17.24 15.36 3.44
N LEU A 241 16.76 14.67 2.41
CA LEU A 241 17.55 13.70 1.64
C LEU A 241 18.80 14.31 0.98
N ARG A 242 18.67 15.51 0.41
CA ARG A 242 19.80 16.21 -0.20
C ARG A 242 20.88 16.56 0.82
N GLU A 243 20.48 16.87 2.06
CA GLU A 243 21.36 17.28 3.12
C GLU A 243 22.02 16.09 3.85
N GLN A 244 21.25 15.04 4.16
CA GLN A 244 21.69 13.94 5.02
C GLN A 244 22.13 12.69 4.25
N GLY A 245 21.52 12.40 3.10
CA GLY A 245 21.92 11.29 2.24
C GLY A 245 21.68 9.88 2.81
N ASP A 246 20.79 9.72 3.79
CA ASP A 246 20.51 8.43 4.45
C ASP A 246 19.66 7.53 3.54
N PRO A 247 20.06 6.26 3.29
CA PRO A 247 19.27 5.30 2.50
C PRO A 247 17.85 5.06 3.05
N MET A 248 17.68 5.07 4.38
CA MET A 248 16.37 4.86 5.00
C MET A 248 15.39 6.00 4.67
N ASP A 249 15.89 7.24 4.62
CA ASP A 249 15.07 8.39 4.20
C ASP A 249 14.73 8.33 2.72
N ALA A 250 15.68 7.86 1.89
CA ALA A 250 15.41 7.63 0.47
C ALA A 250 14.31 6.59 0.25
N GLY A 251 14.40 5.46 0.95
CA GLY A 251 13.37 4.42 0.90
C GLY A 251 12.00 4.91 1.38
N LEU A 252 11.98 5.65 2.48
CA LEU A 252 10.75 6.21 3.04
C LEU A 252 10.12 7.24 2.08
N TRP A 253 10.92 8.14 1.52
CA TRP A 253 10.45 9.12 0.56
C TRP A 253 9.90 8.45 -0.71
N LEU A 254 10.62 7.47 -1.23
CA LEU A 254 10.21 6.70 -2.40
C LEU A 254 8.91 5.93 -2.15
N ALA A 255 8.77 5.31 -0.97
CA ALA A 255 7.54 4.61 -0.58
C ALA A 255 6.33 5.55 -0.58
N LEU A 256 6.48 6.74 0.01
CA LEU A 256 5.41 7.74 0.05
C LEU A 256 5.06 8.27 -1.34
N VAL A 257 6.04 8.57 -2.18
CA VAL A 257 5.76 9.03 -3.56
C VAL A 257 5.13 7.92 -4.38
N SER A 258 5.67 6.69 -4.32
CA SER A 258 5.14 5.55 -5.08
C SER A 258 3.67 5.27 -4.76
N VAL A 259 3.32 5.25 -3.48
CA VAL A 259 1.93 4.99 -3.06
C VAL A 259 0.99 6.13 -3.41
N LEU A 260 1.46 7.38 -3.38
CA LEU A 260 0.65 8.53 -3.78
C LEU A 260 0.40 8.59 -5.29
N VAL A 261 1.38 8.21 -6.09
CA VAL A 261 1.21 8.05 -7.55
C VAL A 261 0.24 6.91 -7.84
N LEU A 262 0.41 5.77 -7.17
CA LEU A 262 -0.50 4.64 -7.31
C LEU A 262 -1.94 5.00 -6.91
N ALA A 263 -2.13 5.83 -5.90
CA ALA A 263 -3.43 6.31 -5.45
C ALA A 263 -4.19 7.17 -6.47
N GLN A 264 -3.53 7.60 -7.55
CA GLN A 264 -4.20 8.30 -8.67
C GLN A 264 -4.90 7.33 -9.63
N VAL A 265 -4.61 6.04 -9.51
CA VAL A 265 -5.16 5.01 -10.41
C VAL A 265 -5.68 3.78 -9.65
N ASP A 266 -5.65 3.81 -8.31
CA ASP A 266 -6.08 2.69 -7.48
C ASP A 266 -6.66 3.15 -6.13
N GLY A 267 -7.39 2.25 -5.44
CA GLY A 267 -8.09 2.50 -4.19
C GLY A 267 -7.22 2.47 -2.93
N VAL A 268 -6.03 3.02 -2.95
CA VAL A 268 -5.08 3.02 -1.81
C VAL A 268 -5.70 3.54 -0.52
N PHE A 269 -6.48 4.63 -0.62
CA PHE A 269 -7.08 5.31 0.54
C PHE A 269 -8.44 4.76 0.98
N VAL A 270 -8.87 3.65 0.39
CA VAL A 270 -10.08 2.95 0.82
C VAL A 270 -9.79 1.57 1.43
N MET A 271 -8.54 1.09 1.32
CA MET A 271 -8.12 -0.18 1.88
C MET A 271 -7.55 0.01 3.29
N PRO A 272 -8.18 -0.52 4.35
CA PRO A 272 -7.77 -0.29 5.74
C PRO A 272 -6.33 -0.70 6.03
N PHE A 273 -5.90 -1.83 5.49
CA PHE A 273 -4.53 -2.32 5.64
C PHE A 273 -3.51 -1.32 5.05
N THR A 274 -3.75 -0.87 3.82
CA THR A 274 -2.87 0.09 3.14
C THR A 274 -2.85 1.44 3.85
N GLN A 275 -4.02 1.92 4.31
CA GLN A 275 -4.12 3.14 5.11
C GLN A 275 -3.31 3.06 6.40
N THR A 276 -3.35 1.91 7.09
CA THR A 276 -2.61 1.71 8.34
C THR A 276 -1.11 1.77 8.11
N VAL A 277 -0.61 1.07 7.10
CA VAL A 277 0.82 1.09 6.75
C VAL A 277 1.24 2.50 6.31
N LEU A 278 0.45 3.17 5.47
CA LEU A 278 0.74 4.54 5.04
C LEU A 278 0.79 5.51 6.22
N ALA A 279 -0.18 5.43 7.14
CA ALA A 279 -0.19 6.28 8.34
C ALA A 279 1.03 6.03 9.24
N LEU A 280 1.50 4.78 9.34
CA LEU A 280 2.75 4.44 10.02
C LEU A 280 3.95 5.12 9.35
N LEU A 281 4.07 5.01 8.01
CA LEU A 281 5.18 5.61 7.28
C LEU A 281 5.19 7.14 7.34
N VAL A 282 4.01 7.77 7.25
CA VAL A 282 3.86 9.22 7.45
C VAL A 282 4.34 9.62 8.85
N GLY A 283 3.99 8.85 9.89
CA GLY A 283 4.46 9.11 11.26
C GLY A 283 5.98 9.01 11.39
N ILE A 284 6.60 7.99 10.76
CA ILE A 284 8.05 7.84 10.72
C ILE A 284 8.71 9.02 9.97
N ALA A 285 8.15 9.42 8.82
CA ALA A 285 8.62 10.56 8.04
C ALA A 285 8.55 11.87 8.83
N MET A 286 7.45 12.12 9.53
CA MET A 286 7.30 13.27 10.42
C MET A 286 8.38 13.29 11.51
N ALA A 287 8.69 12.13 12.11
CA ALA A 287 9.74 12.04 13.13
C ALA A 287 11.14 12.36 12.59
N ARG A 288 11.41 11.95 11.35
CA ARG A 288 12.75 12.08 10.74
C ARG A 288 12.97 13.47 10.09
N TRP A 289 11.94 13.98 9.40
CA TRP A 289 12.07 15.19 8.56
C TRP A 289 11.58 16.48 9.23
N SER A 290 11.07 16.39 10.46
CA SER A 290 10.64 17.57 11.23
C SER A 290 11.45 17.70 12.52
N LYS A 291 11.58 18.92 13.00
CA LYS A 291 12.17 19.14 14.33
C LYS A 291 11.28 18.46 15.38
N PRO A 292 11.84 17.69 16.30
CA PRO A 292 11.05 17.04 17.35
C PRO A 292 10.38 18.13 18.21
N VAL A 293 9.06 18.09 18.23
CA VAL A 293 8.24 18.91 19.14
C VAL A 293 7.76 17.99 20.24
N ALA A 294 8.15 18.27 21.48
CA ALA A 294 7.65 17.52 22.61
C ALA A 294 6.12 17.75 22.74
N PRO A 295 5.31 16.68 22.77
CA PRO A 295 3.88 16.84 22.92
C PRO A 295 3.56 17.42 24.31
N SER A 296 2.63 18.37 24.34
CA SER A 296 2.13 18.90 25.59
C SER A 296 1.47 17.80 26.47
N PRO A 297 1.36 17.97 27.78
CA PRO A 297 0.64 17.00 28.62
C PRO A 297 -0.79 16.73 28.12
N ALA A 298 -1.50 17.75 27.69
CA ALA A 298 -2.86 17.61 27.14
C ALA A 298 -2.89 16.76 25.86
N GLN A 299 -1.95 16.97 24.93
CA GLN A 299 -1.83 16.16 23.73
C GLN A 299 -1.52 14.69 24.06
N ARG A 300 -0.66 14.44 25.05
CA ARG A 300 -0.37 13.07 25.50
C ARG A 300 -1.60 12.36 26.08
N TRP A 301 -2.37 13.05 26.89
CA TRP A 301 -3.61 12.52 27.44
C TRP A 301 -4.68 12.29 26.37
N LEU A 302 -4.84 13.21 25.43
CA LEU A 302 -5.74 13.05 24.29
C LEU A 302 -5.36 11.80 23.46
N CYS A 303 -4.08 11.65 23.12
CA CYS A 303 -3.60 10.49 22.36
C CYS A 303 -3.84 9.17 23.11
N ARG A 304 -3.58 9.15 24.43
CA ARG A 304 -3.86 7.95 25.26
C ARG A 304 -5.35 7.64 25.33
N GLY A 305 -6.20 8.63 25.53
CA GLY A 305 -7.65 8.45 25.53
C GLY A 305 -8.17 7.89 24.21
N LEU A 306 -7.71 8.45 23.09
CA LEU A 306 -8.07 7.95 21.76
C LEU A 306 -7.53 6.53 21.51
N ALA A 307 -6.33 6.21 21.98
CA ALA A 307 -5.81 4.84 21.88
C ALA A 307 -6.68 3.85 22.66
N VAL A 308 -7.13 4.21 23.85
CA VAL A 308 -8.07 3.39 24.64
C VAL A 308 -9.38 3.18 23.89
N VAL A 309 -9.97 4.26 23.33
CA VAL A 309 -11.20 4.15 22.53
C VAL A 309 -11.01 3.22 21.35
N VAL A 310 -9.90 3.34 20.61
CA VAL A 310 -9.59 2.44 19.48
C VAL A 310 -9.44 0.99 19.95
N ILE A 311 -8.74 0.74 21.07
CA ILE A 311 -8.57 -0.62 21.62
C ILE A 311 -9.94 -1.21 22.01
N VAL A 312 -10.81 -0.42 22.64
CA VAL A 312 -12.15 -0.88 23.04
C VAL A 312 -13.00 -1.20 21.80
N VAL A 313 -12.99 -0.33 20.79
CA VAL A 313 -13.74 -0.54 19.55
C VAL A 313 -13.22 -1.77 18.82
N LEU A 314 -11.90 -1.91 18.64
CA LEU A 314 -11.31 -3.07 18.00
C LEU A 314 -11.55 -4.36 18.79
N GLY A 315 -11.45 -4.28 20.13
CA GLY A 315 -11.77 -5.42 21.01
C GLY A 315 -13.22 -5.87 20.86
N ARG A 316 -14.15 -4.91 20.78
CA ARG A 316 -15.56 -5.22 20.50
C ARG A 316 -15.74 -5.89 19.16
N VAL A 317 -15.14 -5.35 18.10
CA VAL A 317 -15.21 -5.93 16.74
C VAL A 317 -14.66 -7.36 16.75
N LEU A 318 -13.47 -7.57 17.34
CA LEU A 318 -12.85 -8.88 17.42
C LEU A 318 -13.69 -9.92 18.19
N LEU A 319 -14.34 -9.51 19.25
CA LEU A 319 -15.09 -10.42 20.13
C LEU A 319 -16.52 -10.67 19.62
N LEU A 320 -17.17 -9.68 19.03
CA LEU A 320 -18.61 -9.75 18.70
C LEU A 320 -18.87 -9.93 17.20
N GLU A 321 -18.02 -9.36 16.34
CA GLU A 321 -18.27 -9.33 14.89
C GLU A 321 -17.45 -10.37 14.13
N VAL A 322 -16.16 -10.54 14.48
CA VAL A 322 -15.29 -11.49 13.79
C VAL A 322 -15.80 -12.95 13.85
N PRO A 323 -16.35 -13.45 14.96
CA PRO A 323 -16.88 -14.82 15.00
C PRO A 323 -18.05 -15.06 14.04
N GLY A 324 -18.78 -14.00 13.68
CA GLY A 324 -19.93 -14.06 12.75
C GLY A 324 -19.61 -13.68 11.30
N LEU A 325 -18.35 -13.33 11.00
CA LEU A 325 -17.99 -12.83 9.65
C LEU A 325 -18.30 -13.79 8.53
N THR A 326 -18.01 -15.08 8.67
CA THR A 326 -18.27 -16.08 7.63
C THR A 326 -19.75 -16.18 7.33
N ALA A 327 -20.59 -16.26 8.36
CA ALA A 327 -22.06 -16.33 8.20
C ALA A 327 -22.64 -15.03 7.63
N ALA A 328 -22.04 -13.88 7.95
CA ALA A 328 -22.44 -12.61 7.39
C ALA A 328 -22.04 -12.48 5.90
N GLU A 329 -20.86 -13.00 5.53
CA GLU A 329 -20.39 -13.06 4.16
C GLU A 329 -21.25 -14.00 3.31
N GLU A 330 -21.55 -15.21 3.79
CA GLU A 330 -22.46 -16.14 3.10
C GLU A 330 -23.84 -15.51 2.85
N ARG A 331 -24.43 -14.92 3.87
CA ARG A 331 -25.73 -14.21 3.74
C ARG A 331 -25.65 -13.06 2.75
N TYR A 332 -24.54 -12.33 2.75
CA TYR A 332 -24.34 -11.23 1.81
C TYR A 332 -24.26 -11.76 0.37
N LEU A 333 -23.48 -12.83 0.13
CA LEU A 333 -23.34 -13.48 -1.18
C LEU A 333 -24.69 -14.01 -1.70
N GLU A 334 -25.54 -14.58 -0.83
CA GLU A 334 -26.89 -15.02 -1.17
C GLU A 334 -27.79 -13.86 -1.63
N ILE A 335 -27.70 -12.70 -0.97
CA ILE A 335 -28.59 -11.55 -1.25
C ILE A 335 -28.11 -10.77 -2.49
N HIS A 336 -26.81 -10.58 -2.65
CA HIS A 336 -26.22 -9.63 -3.60
C HIS A 336 -25.42 -10.26 -4.76
N GLY A 337 -25.30 -11.58 -4.81
CA GLY A 337 -24.70 -12.29 -5.95
C GLY A 337 -23.18 -12.19 -6.09
N GLY A 338 -22.47 -11.81 -5.07
CA GLY A 338 -21.01 -11.81 -5.03
C GLY A 338 -20.34 -10.50 -5.47
N GLY A 339 -19.18 -10.27 -4.95
CA GLY A 339 -18.31 -9.11 -5.22
C GLY A 339 -17.57 -8.73 -3.94
N GLU A 340 -16.28 -8.38 -4.05
CA GLU A 340 -15.46 -8.03 -2.89
C GLU A 340 -15.64 -6.57 -2.49
N ALA A 341 -15.84 -6.34 -1.19
CA ALA A 341 -16.01 -5.01 -0.65
C ALA A 341 -14.65 -4.32 -0.41
N PRO A 342 -14.43 -3.11 -0.91
CA PRO A 342 -13.22 -2.35 -0.58
C PRO A 342 -13.24 -1.72 0.81
N ARG A 343 -14.37 -1.76 1.53
CA ARG A 343 -14.58 -1.15 2.85
C ARG A 343 -15.23 -2.12 3.81
N PHE A 344 -15.33 -1.76 5.11
CA PHE A 344 -15.85 -2.62 6.19
C PHE A 344 -17.34 -2.95 6.12
N TRP A 345 -18.10 -2.18 5.37
CA TRP A 345 -19.54 -2.35 5.22
C TRP A 345 -19.82 -2.93 3.83
N ILE A 346 -20.95 -3.51 3.71
CA ILE A 346 -21.47 -4.22 2.55
C ILE A 346 -20.82 -3.77 1.24
N GLN A 347 -19.75 -4.44 0.82
CA GLN A 347 -18.93 -4.17 -0.38
C GLN A 347 -18.54 -2.70 -0.59
N GLY A 348 -18.35 -1.95 0.47
CA GLY A 348 -18.01 -0.56 0.41
C GLY A 348 -19.17 0.38 0.11
N TRP A 349 -20.38 -0.13 0.00
CA TRP A 349 -21.59 0.65 -0.13
C TRP A 349 -22.15 1.01 1.24
N ILE A 350 -22.67 2.24 1.38
CA ILE A 350 -23.42 2.65 2.56
C ILE A 350 -24.86 2.24 2.28
N PRO A 351 -25.49 1.37 3.10
CA PRO A 351 -26.90 1.06 2.96
C PRO A 351 -27.72 2.33 3.24
N MET A 352 -28.57 2.71 2.33
CA MET A 352 -29.54 3.78 2.50
C MET A 352 -30.88 3.22 2.96
#